data_dc02fcf54af44568f04c7bf14b4da0fb
#
_entry.id   dc02fcf54af44568f04c7bf14b4da0fb
#
_cell.length_a   1.000
_cell.length_b   1.000
_cell.length_c   1.000
_cell.angle_alpha   90.00
_cell.angle_beta   90.00
_cell.angle_gamma   90.00
#
_symmetry.space_group_name_H-M   'P 1'
#
loop_
_entity.id
_entity.type
_entity.pdbx_description
1 polymer ?
#
loop_
_entity_poly.entity_id
_entity_poly.type
_entity_poly.pdbx_seq_one_letter_code
_entity_poly.pdbx_strand_id
1 'polypeptide(L)'
;EVTGSAHFFELIIDKIKEVFMLVQFSVTNFRNFRDTATLDLSEAKITEFPEHLYKSSDGLGVLPMAALYGPNGSGKSNFLKAIWYLRSLVLEGTSHREDFPCFCFDDECRRSPVEFDMLFRIGEDEYEYQLKLLQNSVLEENLFGRSLDDDSFDVLFDRDQDGVFLCEAWEHTDVSLLSDETPLLYFLGTR
;
A
#
# COMPACT_ATOMS: atom_id res chain seq x y z
N GLU A 1 23.70 19.52 -8.55
CA GLU A 1 22.40 20.00 -8.03
C GLU A 1 21.51 18.78 -7.82
N VAL A 2 21.59 18.20 -6.65
CA VAL A 2 20.82 17.02 -6.20
C VAL A 2 19.62 17.58 -5.44
N THR A 3 18.56 17.99 -6.12
CA THR A 3 17.43 18.65 -5.43
C THR A 3 16.04 18.08 -5.74
N GLY A 4 15.89 17.12 -6.64
CA GLY A 4 14.56 16.60 -7.01
C GLY A 4 14.03 15.49 -6.10
N SER A 5 14.76 14.41 -5.89
CA SER A 5 14.25 13.20 -5.21
C SER A 5 14.13 13.37 -3.68
N ALA A 6 15.08 14.06 -3.06
CA ALA A 6 15.01 14.38 -1.64
C ALA A 6 13.80 15.29 -1.33
N HIS A 7 13.47 16.21 -2.24
CA HIS A 7 12.39 17.17 -2.03
C HIS A 7 11.00 16.53 -2.10
N PHE A 8 10.77 15.51 -2.94
CA PHE A 8 9.47 14.83 -3.01
C PHE A 8 9.28 13.86 -1.84
N PHE A 9 10.36 13.20 -1.40
CA PHE A 9 10.31 12.36 -0.18
C PHE A 9 10.18 13.21 1.08
N GLU A 10 10.86 14.37 1.15
CA GLU A 10 10.61 15.38 2.18
C GLU A 10 9.18 15.93 2.10
N LEU A 11 8.62 16.09 0.89
CA LEU A 11 7.21 16.45 0.69
C LEU A 11 6.26 15.33 1.17
N ILE A 12 6.53 14.07 0.90
CA ILE A 12 5.74 12.95 1.45
C ILE A 12 5.96 12.86 2.97
N ILE A 13 7.18 12.98 3.48
CA ILE A 13 7.47 12.95 4.92
C ILE A 13 6.90 14.19 5.62
N ASP A 14 6.95 15.38 5.02
CA ASP A 14 6.28 16.56 5.56
C ASP A 14 4.76 16.46 5.44
N LYS A 15 4.23 15.84 4.39
CA LYS A 15 2.80 15.50 4.27
C LYS A 15 2.38 14.36 5.22
N ILE A 16 3.26 13.44 5.62
CA ILE A 16 2.98 12.45 6.70
C ILE A 16 2.73 13.13 8.06
N LYS A 17 3.12 14.38 8.25
CA LYS A 17 2.63 15.22 9.35
C LYS A 17 1.18 15.70 9.12
N GLU A 18 0.67 15.63 7.91
CA GLU A 18 -0.73 15.78 7.59
C GLU A 18 -1.51 14.51 7.95
N VAL A 19 -2.82 14.59 7.94
CA VAL A 19 -3.67 13.45 8.33
C VAL A 19 -3.55 12.34 7.28
N PHE A 20 -2.93 11.22 7.67
CA PHE A 20 -2.94 9.99 6.88
C PHE A 20 -4.25 9.24 7.11
N MET A 21 -4.98 8.94 6.04
CA MET A 21 -6.25 8.22 6.09
C MET A 21 -6.19 7.00 5.18
N LEU A 22 -6.35 5.81 5.78
CA LEU A 22 -6.58 4.59 5.02
C LEU A 22 -8.01 4.63 4.46
N VAL A 23 -8.14 4.49 3.15
CA VAL A 23 -9.45 4.42 2.46
C VAL A 23 -9.84 2.97 2.24
N GLN A 24 -8.92 2.16 1.68
CA GLN A 24 -9.17 0.74 1.43
C GLN A 24 -7.87 -0.06 1.62
N PHE A 25 -8.01 -1.29 2.09
CA PHE A 25 -6.91 -2.26 2.11
C PHE A 25 -7.42 -3.63 1.70
N SER A 26 -6.75 -4.22 0.72
CA SER A 26 -7.04 -5.56 0.23
C SER A 26 -5.80 -6.45 0.33
N VAL A 27 -6.03 -7.72 0.61
CA VAL A 27 -4.98 -8.73 0.63
C VAL A 27 -5.48 -10.04 0.05
N THR A 28 -4.66 -10.68 -0.79
CA THR A 28 -4.96 -11.97 -1.44
C THR A 28 -3.84 -12.96 -1.15
N ASN A 29 -4.21 -14.24 -1.03
CA ASN A 29 -3.27 -15.35 -0.78
C ASN A 29 -2.41 -15.16 0.48
N PHE A 30 -2.97 -14.66 1.57
CA PHE A 30 -2.24 -14.38 2.79
C PHE A 30 -2.74 -15.22 3.98
N ARG A 31 -1.89 -16.07 4.54
CA ARG A 31 -2.16 -16.93 5.72
C ARG A 31 -3.43 -17.78 5.59
N ASN A 32 -4.57 -17.31 6.14
CA ASN A 32 -5.87 -17.98 6.04
C ASN A 32 -6.80 -17.39 4.97
N PHE A 33 -6.36 -16.35 4.28
CA PHE A 33 -7.09 -15.77 3.16
C PHE A 33 -6.58 -16.35 1.86
N ARG A 34 -7.40 -17.21 1.22
CA ARG A 34 -7.16 -17.70 -0.13
C ARG A 34 -7.52 -16.63 -1.14
N ASP A 35 -8.76 -16.18 -1.03
CA ASP A 35 -9.35 -15.16 -1.88
C ASP A 35 -9.10 -13.77 -1.28
N THR A 36 -9.36 -12.73 -2.05
CA THR A 36 -9.18 -11.36 -1.63
C THR A 36 -10.08 -11.01 -0.43
N ALA A 37 -9.45 -10.52 0.62
CA ALA A 37 -10.12 -9.94 1.77
C ALA A 37 -9.92 -8.43 1.76
N THR A 38 -11.01 -7.66 1.79
CA THR A 38 -10.98 -6.20 1.70
C THR A 38 -11.58 -5.55 2.94
N LEU A 39 -10.91 -4.52 3.44
CA LEU A 39 -11.44 -3.54 4.39
C LEU A 39 -11.65 -2.24 3.62
N ASP A 40 -12.89 -1.80 3.51
CA ASP A 40 -13.28 -0.54 2.89
C ASP A 40 -13.76 0.42 3.99
N LEU A 41 -13.09 1.56 4.10
CA LEU A 41 -13.37 2.63 5.04
C LEU A 41 -13.99 3.86 4.36
N SER A 42 -14.28 3.77 3.06
CA SER A 42 -15.00 4.83 2.36
C SER A 42 -16.40 5.04 2.94
N GLU A 43 -16.91 6.25 2.81
CA GLU A 43 -18.23 6.61 3.30
C GLU A 43 -19.30 5.70 2.68
N ALA A 44 -19.92 4.86 3.52
CA ALA A 44 -21.16 4.18 3.14
C ALA A 44 -22.29 5.22 3.11
N LYS A 45 -23.40 4.93 2.37
CA LYS A 45 -24.61 5.78 2.34
C LYS A 45 -25.34 5.80 3.69
N ILE A 46 -24.60 6.11 4.76
CA ILE A 46 -25.09 6.24 6.13
C ILE A 46 -25.27 7.73 6.38
N THR A 47 -26.50 8.15 6.66
CA THR A 47 -26.83 9.55 6.95
C THR A 47 -26.69 9.91 8.43
N GLU A 48 -26.37 8.90 9.28
CA GLU A 48 -26.22 9.08 10.72
C GLU A 48 -24.77 9.47 11.05
N PHE A 49 -24.61 10.49 11.90
CA PHE A 49 -23.33 10.96 12.43
C PHE A 49 -22.29 11.41 11.36
N PRO A 50 -22.66 12.26 10.41
CA PRO A 50 -21.74 12.73 9.36
C PRO A 50 -20.53 13.52 9.89
N GLU A 51 -20.64 14.03 11.14
CA GLU A 51 -19.55 14.73 11.85
C GLU A 51 -18.42 13.80 12.28
N HIS A 52 -18.62 12.49 12.24
CA HIS A 52 -17.59 11.50 12.58
C HIS A 52 -16.77 11.06 11.37
N LEU A 53 -17.12 11.51 10.17
CA LEU A 53 -16.37 11.24 8.96
C LEU A 53 -15.24 12.26 8.78
N TYR A 54 -14.07 11.79 8.37
CA TYR A 54 -13.07 12.67 7.80
C TYR A 54 -13.47 12.99 6.37
N LYS A 55 -13.71 14.28 6.07
CA LYS A 55 -14.09 14.75 4.75
C LYS A 55 -12.96 15.57 4.15
N SER A 56 -12.57 15.22 2.93
CA SER A 56 -11.65 15.99 2.09
C SER A 56 -12.42 16.98 1.20
N SER A 57 -11.71 17.75 0.38
CA SER A 57 -12.26 18.76 -0.52
C SER A 57 -13.24 18.18 -1.54
N ASP A 58 -13.05 16.93 -1.99
CA ASP A 58 -13.95 16.20 -2.90
C ASP A 58 -15.31 15.85 -2.26
N GLY A 59 -15.47 16.10 -0.96
CA GLY A 59 -16.69 15.82 -0.20
C GLY A 59 -16.92 14.35 0.14
N LEU A 60 -16.03 13.44 -0.28
CA LEU A 60 -16.11 12.04 0.06
C LEU A 60 -15.55 11.81 1.47
N GLY A 61 -16.33 11.10 2.29
CA GLY A 61 -15.98 10.80 3.67
C GLY A 61 -15.17 9.51 3.79
N VAL A 62 -14.26 9.49 4.76
CA VAL A 62 -13.53 8.29 5.19
C VAL A 62 -13.82 8.03 6.66
N LEU A 63 -14.10 6.77 7.00
CA LEU A 63 -14.31 6.34 8.38
C LEU A 63 -12.99 6.34 9.14
N PRO A 64 -12.88 7.03 10.28
CA PRO A 64 -11.64 7.06 11.06
C PRO A 64 -11.37 5.76 11.81
N MET A 65 -12.35 4.85 11.86
CA MET A 65 -12.26 3.62 12.65
C MET A 65 -13.18 2.53 12.09
N ALA A 66 -12.69 1.29 12.14
CA ALA A 66 -13.51 0.10 11.91
C ALA A 66 -13.31 -0.92 13.02
N ALA A 67 -14.33 -1.73 13.29
CA ALA A 67 -14.27 -2.83 14.23
C ALA A 67 -14.48 -4.17 13.53
N LEU A 68 -13.53 -5.09 13.69
CA LEU A 68 -13.61 -6.43 13.12
C LEU A 68 -14.22 -7.41 14.13
N TYR A 69 -15.38 -7.96 13.79
CA TYR A 69 -16.10 -8.96 14.59
C TYR A 69 -16.11 -10.31 13.90
N GLY A 70 -16.18 -11.37 14.67
CA GLY A 70 -16.32 -12.73 14.15
C GLY A 70 -15.82 -13.79 15.16
N PRO A 71 -16.08 -15.09 14.91
CA PRO A 71 -15.67 -16.18 15.77
C PRO A 71 -14.13 -16.30 15.84
N ASN A 72 -13.65 -17.06 16.83
CA ASN A 72 -12.23 -17.39 16.91
C ASN A 72 -11.81 -18.19 15.66
N GLY A 73 -10.64 -17.88 15.13
CA GLY A 73 -10.13 -18.51 13.89
C GLY A 73 -10.64 -17.88 12.58
N SER A 74 -11.54 -16.88 12.61
CA SER A 74 -12.09 -16.26 11.38
C SER A 74 -11.11 -15.37 10.59
N GLY A 75 -9.88 -15.18 11.08
CA GLY A 75 -8.87 -14.41 10.37
C GLY A 75 -8.67 -12.96 10.82
N LYS A 76 -9.46 -12.44 11.78
CA LYS A 76 -9.36 -11.04 12.25
C LYS A 76 -7.92 -10.59 12.53
N SER A 77 -7.19 -11.38 13.32
CA SER A 77 -5.80 -11.08 13.66
C SER A 77 -4.86 -11.23 12.46
N ASN A 78 -5.17 -12.11 11.50
CA ASN A 78 -4.36 -12.27 10.29
C ASN A 78 -4.57 -11.11 9.33
N PHE A 79 -5.75 -10.50 9.31
CA PHE A 79 -5.99 -9.29 8.53
C PHE A 79 -5.13 -8.12 9.06
N LEU A 80 -5.10 -7.89 10.37
CA LEU A 80 -4.23 -6.90 10.99
C LEU A 80 -2.74 -7.21 10.76
N LYS A 81 -2.37 -8.50 10.76
CA LYS A 81 -1.00 -8.93 10.42
C LYS A 81 -0.65 -8.64 8.97
N ALA A 82 -1.60 -8.68 8.04
CA ALA A 82 -1.36 -8.32 6.64
C ALA A 82 -1.00 -6.83 6.50
N ILE A 83 -1.74 -5.94 7.16
CA ILE A 83 -1.43 -4.51 7.21
C ILE A 83 -0.04 -4.28 7.84
N TRP A 84 0.23 -4.94 8.97
CA TRP A 84 1.52 -4.82 9.65
C TRP A 84 2.67 -5.37 8.81
N TYR A 85 2.46 -6.47 8.09
CA TYR A 85 3.46 -7.07 7.20
C TYR A 85 3.82 -6.12 6.06
N LEU A 86 2.81 -5.56 5.36
CA LEU A 86 3.02 -4.55 4.32
C LEU A 86 3.80 -3.34 4.87
N ARG A 87 3.37 -2.83 6.04
CA ARG A 87 4.06 -1.73 6.71
C ARG A 87 5.54 -2.04 6.96
N SER A 88 5.85 -3.24 7.47
CA SER A 88 7.24 -3.63 7.74
C SER A 88 8.07 -3.71 6.46
N LEU A 89 7.48 -4.21 5.36
CA LEU A 89 8.15 -4.24 4.06
C LEU A 89 8.54 -2.85 3.57
N VAL A 90 7.60 -1.90 3.67
CA VAL A 90 7.79 -0.54 3.18
C VAL A 90 8.72 0.28 4.08
N LEU A 91 8.75 0.05 5.40
CA LEU A 91 9.56 0.83 6.33
C LEU A 91 10.90 0.21 6.69
N GLU A 92 11.01 -1.11 6.65
CA GLU A 92 12.16 -1.86 7.16
C GLU A 92 12.84 -2.71 6.07
N GLY A 93 12.23 -2.78 4.88
CA GLY A 93 12.69 -3.62 3.78
C GLY A 93 12.50 -5.11 4.08
N THR A 94 13.42 -5.93 3.54
CA THR A 94 13.29 -7.40 3.57
C THR A 94 13.94 -8.07 4.78
N SER A 95 14.68 -7.34 5.60
CA SER A 95 15.58 -7.87 6.64
C SER A 95 14.90 -8.66 7.76
N HIS A 96 13.57 -8.62 7.87
CA HIS A 96 12.80 -9.25 8.95
C HIS A 96 11.74 -10.26 8.45
N ARG A 97 11.88 -10.78 7.24
CA ARG A 97 10.95 -11.81 6.72
C ARG A 97 11.35 -13.17 7.29
N GLU A 98 10.63 -13.67 8.29
CA GLU A 98 10.86 -15.01 8.82
C GLU A 98 10.30 -16.08 7.89
N ASP A 99 9.02 -16.00 7.50
CA ASP A 99 8.34 -16.95 6.62
C ASP A 99 7.45 -16.22 5.60
N PHE A 100 7.45 -16.70 4.36
CA PHE A 100 6.53 -16.20 3.33
C PHE A 100 5.08 -16.55 3.69
N PRO A 101 4.21 -15.56 3.92
CA PRO A 101 2.92 -15.75 4.58
C PRO A 101 1.79 -16.17 3.63
N CYS A 102 2.04 -16.98 2.61
CA CYS A 102 1.01 -17.43 1.68
C CYS A 102 -0.04 -18.35 2.34
N PHE A 103 -1.16 -18.57 1.65
CA PHE A 103 -2.16 -19.57 2.03
C PHE A 103 -1.60 -20.98 1.82
N CYS A 104 -1.38 -21.73 2.91
CA CYS A 104 -0.62 -22.98 2.90
C CYS A 104 -1.44 -24.23 2.65
N PHE A 105 -2.79 -24.16 2.60
CA PHE A 105 -3.67 -25.33 2.46
C PHE A 105 -3.95 -25.71 1.01
N ASP A 106 -3.38 -24.99 0.05
CA ASP A 106 -3.52 -25.20 -1.37
C ASP A 106 -2.15 -25.09 -2.04
N ASP A 107 -1.79 -26.09 -2.86
CA ASP A 107 -0.48 -26.12 -3.54
C ASP A 107 -0.37 -25.08 -4.66
N GLU A 108 -1.50 -24.65 -5.25
CA GLU A 108 -1.55 -23.57 -6.21
C GLU A 108 -1.24 -22.22 -5.53
N CYS A 109 -1.85 -21.97 -4.38
CA CYS A 109 -1.62 -20.78 -3.59
C CYS A 109 -0.18 -20.63 -3.11
N ARG A 110 0.51 -21.74 -2.83
CA ARG A 110 1.95 -21.72 -2.48
C ARG A 110 2.86 -21.27 -3.61
N ARG A 111 2.39 -21.37 -4.86
CA ARG A 111 3.12 -20.98 -6.07
C ARG A 111 2.62 -19.66 -6.66
N SER A 112 1.57 -19.12 -6.07
CA SER A 112 0.97 -17.86 -6.47
C SER A 112 1.49 -16.73 -5.59
N PRO A 113 1.52 -15.49 -6.10
CA PRO A 113 1.92 -14.34 -5.30
C PRO A 113 0.97 -14.07 -4.13
N VAL A 114 1.49 -13.47 -3.09
CA VAL A 114 0.71 -12.71 -2.11
C VAL A 114 0.55 -11.32 -2.68
N GLU A 115 -0.69 -10.81 -2.69
CA GLU A 115 -0.99 -9.50 -3.27
C GLU A 115 -1.55 -8.57 -2.20
N PHE A 116 -1.05 -7.34 -2.22
CA PHE A 116 -1.51 -6.24 -1.39
C PHE A 116 -1.95 -5.09 -2.27
N ASP A 117 -3.04 -4.45 -1.89
CA ASP A 117 -3.55 -3.24 -2.51
C ASP A 117 -4.01 -2.29 -1.41
N MET A 118 -3.53 -1.06 -1.42
CA MET A 118 -3.80 -0.06 -0.39
C MET A 118 -4.10 1.29 -1.03
N LEU A 119 -5.34 1.76 -0.85
CA LEU A 119 -5.77 3.11 -1.19
C LEU A 119 -5.74 3.97 0.08
N PHE A 120 -5.06 5.12 0.02
CA PHE A 120 -4.92 6.01 1.16
C PHE A 120 -4.84 7.47 0.72
N ARG A 121 -5.11 8.37 1.66
CA ARG A 121 -5.04 9.83 1.44
C ARG A 121 -4.03 10.47 2.37
N ILE A 122 -3.35 11.47 1.87
CA ILE A 122 -2.47 12.35 2.64
C ILE A 122 -2.83 13.79 2.25
N GLY A 123 -3.46 14.53 3.18
CA GLY A 123 -4.00 15.84 2.86
C GLY A 123 -5.06 15.76 1.75
N GLU A 124 -4.85 16.48 0.68
CA GLU A 124 -5.74 16.54 -0.50
C GLU A 124 -5.24 15.69 -1.68
N ASP A 125 -4.36 14.72 -1.42
CA ASP A 125 -3.89 13.78 -2.42
C ASP A 125 -4.29 12.34 -2.05
N GLU A 126 -4.63 11.55 -3.07
CA GLU A 126 -4.97 10.14 -2.93
C GLU A 126 -3.95 9.28 -3.67
N TYR A 127 -3.56 8.18 -3.03
CA TYR A 127 -2.54 7.27 -3.51
C TYR A 127 -3.05 5.83 -3.49
N GLU A 128 -2.71 5.07 -4.53
CA GLU A 128 -2.92 3.63 -4.59
C GLU A 128 -1.57 2.93 -4.68
N TYR A 129 -1.27 2.08 -3.71
CA TYR A 129 -0.05 1.28 -3.67
C TYR A 129 -0.38 -0.19 -3.82
N GLN A 130 0.21 -0.82 -4.83
CA GLN A 130 0.04 -2.23 -5.14
C GLN A 130 1.37 -2.96 -5.05
N LEU A 131 1.36 -4.15 -4.43
CA LEU A 131 2.55 -4.97 -4.26
C LEU A 131 2.20 -6.45 -4.43
N LYS A 132 2.92 -7.14 -5.33
CA LYS A 132 2.87 -8.59 -5.51
C LYS A 132 4.19 -9.23 -5.16
N LEU A 133 4.14 -10.19 -4.26
CA LEU A 133 5.31 -10.92 -3.77
C LEU A 133 5.17 -12.41 -4.04
N LEU A 134 6.21 -13.03 -4.58
CA LEU A 134 6.34 -14.47 -4.62
C LEU A 134 7.57 -14.90 -3.86
N GLN A 135 7.35 -15.66 -2.79
CA GLN A 135 8.40 -15.98 -1.83
C GLN A 135 9.03 -14.69 -1.27
N ASN A 136 10.30 -14.42 -1.56
CA ASN A 136 10.99 -13.21 -1.12
C ASN A 136 11.13 -12.15 -2.22
N SER A 137 10.71 -12.47 -3.46
CA SER A 137 10.88 -11.57 -4.60
C SER A 137 9.65 -10.70 -4.82
N VAL A 138 9.89 -9.44 -5.13
CA VAL A 138 8.89 -8.50 -5.65
C VAL A 138 8.68 -8.84 -7.12
N LEU A 139 7.46 -9.19 -7.49
CA LEU A 139 7.08 -9.46 -8.88
C LEU A 139 6.57 -8.21 -9.57
N GLU A 140 5.73 -7.46 -8.86
CA GLU A 140 5.14 -6.22 -9.34
C GLU A 140 5.03 -5.25 -8.16
N GLU A 141 5.30 -3.98 -8.39
CA GLU A 141 5.15 -2.92 -7.40
C GLU A 141 4.80 -1.61 -8.08
N ASN A 142 3.64 -1.05 -7.74
CA ASN A 142 3.11 0.14 -8.39
C ASN A 142 2.70 1.16 -7.35
N LEU A 143 2.93 2.42 -7.66
CA LEU A 143 2.39 3.55 -6.92
C LEU A 143 1.75 4.51 -7.90
N PHE A 144 0.48 4.79 -7.66
CA PHE A 144 -0.31 5.78 -8.36
C PHE A 144 -0.66 6.92 -7.42
N GLY A 145 -0.81 8.12 -7.96
CA GLY A 145 -1.23 9.29 -7.17
C GLY A 145 -2.09 10.22 -7.98
N ARG A 146 -3.01 10.92 -7.29
CA ARG A 146 -3.80 12.02 -7.86
C ARG A 146 -4.08 13.08 -6.81
N SER A 147 -4.29 14.32 -7.24
CA SER A 147 -5.02 15.29 -6.43
C SER A 147 -6.50 14.92 -6.40
N LEU A 148 -7.19 15.17 -5.28
CA LEU A 148 -8.63 14.91 -5.18
C LEU A 148 -9.49 15.76 -6.12
N ASP A 149 -8.91 16.81 -6.71
CA ASP A 149 -9.54 17.62 -7.74
C ASP A 149 -9.43 16.99 -9.14
N ASP A 150 -8.62 15.93 -9.31
CA ASP A 150 -8.41 15.22 -10.57
C ASP A 150 -9.16 13.89 -10.62
N ASP A 151 -9.70 13.56 -11.80
CA ASP A 151 -10.44 12.31 -12.02
C ASP A 151 -9.54 11.10 -12.34
N SER A 152 -8.25 11.34 -12.67
CA SER A 152 -7.32 10.30 -13.12
C SER A 152 -6.12 10.18 -12.19
N PHE A 153 -5.65 8.93 -12.01
CA PHE A 153 -4.39 8.65 -11.35
C PHE A 153 -3.23 8.77 -12.34
N ASP A 154 -2.15 9.38 -11.89
CA ASP A 154 -0.86 9.37 -12.55
C ASP A 154 0.00 8.23 -12.01
N VAL A 155 0.80 7.59 -12.88
CA VAL A 155 1.78 6.58 -12.47
C VAL A 155 2.98 7.30 -11.87
N LEU A 156 3.23 7.11 -10.58
CA LEU A 156 4.39 7.65 -9.90
C LEU A 156 5.60 6.72 -10.05
N PHE A 157 5.40 5.43 -9.89
CA PHE A 157 6.32 4.40 -10.35
C PHE A 157 5.57 3.10 -10.70
N ASP A 158 6.18 2.33 -11.57
CA ASP A 158 5.78 0.99 -11.96
C ASP A 158 7.03 0.11 -12.02
N ARG A 159 6.96 -1.07 -11.44
CA ARG A 159 8.02 -2.07 -11.45
C ARG A 159 7.43 -3.44 -11.72
N ASP A 160 7.94 -4.09 -12.73
CA ASP A 160 7.62 -5.46 -13.08
C ASP A 160 8.87 -6.24 -13.53
N GLN A 161 8.67 -7.37 -14.23
CA GLN A 161 9.76 -8.19 -14.76
C GLN A 161 10.49 -7.54 -15.94
N ASP A 162 9.87 -6.58 -16.61
CA ASP A 162 10.43 -5.88 -17.79
C ASP A 162 11.28 -4.68 -17.37
N GLY A 163 11.10 -4.15 -16.15
CA GLY A 163 11.91 -3.07 -15.63
C GLY A 163 11.26 -2.20 -14.57
N VAL A 164 11.82 -0.99 -14.42
CA VAL A 164 11.35 0.02 -13.47
C VAL A 164 11.07 1.30 -14.25
N PHE A 165 9.85 1.80 -14.15
CA PHE A 165 9.46 3.14 -14.57
C PHE A 165 9.40 4.05 -13.34
N LEU A 166 9.95 5.26 -13.48
CA LEU A 166 9.86 6.32 -12.47
C LEU A 166 9.32 7.59 -13.12
N CYS A 167 8.42 8.29 -12.44
CA CYS A 167 7.95 9.59 -12.89
C CYS A 167 9.10 10.62 -12.89
N GLU A 168 8.86 11.79 -13.49
CA GLU A 168 9.86 12.86 -13.65
C GLU A 168 10.52 13.25 -12.32
N ALA A 169 9.77 13.22 -11.22
CA ALA A 169 10.30 13.55 -9.89
C ALA A 169 11.42 12.59 -9.42
N TRP A 170 11.44 11.36 -9.91
CA TRP A 170 12.40 10.32 -9.53
C TRP A 170 13.26 9.81 -10.69
N GLU A 171 13.11 10.33 -11.92
CA GLU A 171 13.80 9.83 -13.12
C GLU A 171 15.33 9.78 -13.02
N HIS A 172 15.91 10.59 -12.15
CA HIS A 172 17.36 10.63 -11.91
C HIS A 172 17.83 9.67 -10.79
N THR A 173 16.93 8.90 -10.19
CA THR A 173 17.29 7.95 -9.14
C THR A 173 17.99 6.73 -9.74
N ASP A 174 19.21 6.44 -9.26
CA ASP A 174 19.93 5.24 -9.67
C ASP A 174 19.35 3.99 -8.98
N VAL A 175 18.59 3.21 -9.74
CA VAL A 175 17.98 1.95 -9.28
C VAL A 175 18.86 0.72 -9.52
N SER A 176 20.10 0.87 -9.97
CA SER A 176 21.01 -0.26 -10.26
C SER A 176 21.33 -1.13 -9.05
N LEU A 177 21.15 -0.60 -7.84
CA LEU A 177 21.36 -1.30 -6.57
C LEU A 177 20.05 -1.88 -5.99
N LEU A 178 18.92 -1.69 -6.66
CA LEU A 178 17.65 -2.28 -6.26
C LEU A 178 17.70 -3.80 -6.45
N SER A 179 17.50 -4.55 -5.37
CA SER A 179 17.41 -6.01 -5.45
C SER A 179 15.97 -6.45 -5.69
N ASP A 180 15.81 -7.67 -6.25
CA ASP A 180 14.48 -8.27 -6.47
C ASP A 180 13.71 -8.50 -5.16
N GLU A 181 14.40 -8.55 -4.03
CA GLU A 181 13.78 -8.75 -2.72
C GLU A 181 13.36 -7.44 -2.03
N THR A 182 13.85 -6.29 -2.49
CA THR A 182 13.65 -4.99 -1.84
C THR A 182 12.50 -4.24 -2.48
N PRO A 183 11.44 -3.83 -1.73
CA PRO A 183 10.42 -2.94 -2.28
C PRO A 183 11.02 -1.63 -2.77
N LEU A 184 10.57 -1.16 -3.94
CA LEU A 184 11.03 0.09 -4.54
C LEU A 184 10.66 1.28 -3.66
N LEU A 185 9.46 1.26 -3.05
CA LEU A 185 9.03 2.32 -2.13
C LEU A 185 9.97 2.46 -0.93
N TYR A 186 10.43 1.33 -0.34
CA TYR A 186 11.46 1.35 0.71
C TYR A 186 12.80 1.89 0.18
N PHE A 187 13.22 1.42 -1.01
CA PHE A 187 14.48 1.85 -1.63
C PHE A 187 14.50 3.37 -1.89
N LEU A 188 13.42 3.92 -2.44
CA LEU A 188 13.26 5.35 -2.66
C LEU A 188 13.28 6.15 -1.35
N GLY A 189 12.71 5.59 -0.28
CA GLY A 189 12.65 6.20 1.04
C GLY A 189 13.95 6.25 1.84
N THR A 190 14.96 5.52 1.41
CA THR A 190 16.28 5.45 2.08
C THR A 190 17.37 6.23 1.34
N ARG A 191 17.03 6.93 0.27
CA ARG A 191 17.94 7.74 -0.57
C ARG A 191 17.69 9.21 -0.38
#